data_cafa9faad75ea683c6b8150d0ed205d9
#
_entry.id   cafa9faad75ea683c6b8150d0ed205d9
#
_cell.length_a   1.000
_cell.length_b   1.000
_cell.length_c   1.000
_cell.angle_alpha   90.00
_cell.angle_beta   90.00
_cell.angle_gamma   90.00
#
_symmetry.space_group_name_H-M   'P 1'
#
loop_
_entity.id
_entity.type
_entity.pdbx_description
1 polymer ?
#
loop_
_entity_poly.entity_id
_entity_poly.type
_entity_poly.pdbx_seq_one_letter_code
_entity_poly.pdbx_strand_id
1 'polypeptide(L)'
;MGVWFGCSLPDHFGDPAAEFRAARDSVALIDKSYRAYLSFTGPDRVRYLNAILTNNIKGLTPGNGAVSLLLNAQGHILAEIETYAEPEKLFCISFNMIRESLIAWLDKYIIMDDVTLADESARFCTLALEGPKTATVVRELCGIDLMSLADLGFTTSEVTPIPCRLTRRWRGGIPSAEFLIERENAAPLWKLLESAARKNGGRPIGYSALSATRLVQGIPWFGYDFGDKQIPHEAGLEISHISYTKGCYTGQEIVERVRSRGQVNRRRVTLTFSGNSNPEPGATLTAADGAEVGYVTRAARGYDPDRILGMGYTRKDWNAPGTILNWSGGTATVASW
;
A
#
# COMPACT_ATOMS: atom_id res chain seq x y z
N MET A 1 19.17 -5.56 -7.86
CA MET A 1 17.81 -5.73 -8.42
C MET A 1 17.21 -6.99 -7.82
N GLY A 2 15.96 -6.93 -7.39
CA GLY A 2 15.19 -8.06 -6.86
C GLY A 2 13.81 -8.12 -7.49
N VAL A 3 13.05 -9.17 -7.15
CA VAL A 3 11.66 -9.30 -7.58
C VAL A 3 10.75 -8.79 -6.48
N TRP A 4 10.11 -7.65 -6.71
CA TRP A 4 9.16 -7.02 -5.80
C TRP A 4 7.84 -6.77 -6.51
N PHE A 5 6.73 -7.22 -5.91
CA PHE A 5 5.39 -7.11 -6.50
C PHE A 5 5.33 -7.68 -7.94
N GLY A 6 6.10 -8.75 -8.21
CA GLY A 6 6.19 -9.36 -9.53
C GLY A 6 7.00 -8.57 -10.56
N CYS A 7 7.66 -7.47 -10.16
CA CYS A 7 8.46 -6.62 -11.01
C CYS A 7 9.94 -6.65 -10.62
N SER A 8 10.85 -6.42 -11.58
CA SER A 8 12.27 -6.23 -11.31
C SER A 8 12.51 -4.80 -10.83
N LEU A 9 12.77 -4.63 -9.53
CA LEU A 9 12.94 -3.34 -8.86
C LEU A 9 14.26 -3.32 -8.07
N PRO A 10 14.82 -2.12 -7.76
CA PRO A 10 16.06 -2.03 -7.00
C PRO A 10 15.91 -2.57 -5.57
N ASP A 11 16.74 -3.50 -5.16
CA ASP A 11 16.83 -3.92 -3.75
C ASP A 11 17.40 -2.80 -2.90
N HIS A 12 18.44 -2.12 -3.42
CA HIS A 12 19.11 -0.98 -2.79
C HIS A 12 19.90 -0.18 -3.82
N PHE A 13 20.31 1.03 -3.44
CA PHE A 13 21.20 1.94 -4.18
C PHE A 13 22.60 2.04 -3.52
N GLY A 14 23.06 0.95 -2.90
CA GLY A 14 24.39 0.81 -2.35
C GLY A 14 24.44 0.61 -0.83
N ASP A 15 23.75 1.44 -0.05
CA ASP A 15 23.76 1.41 1.42
C ASP A 15 22.32 1.38 1.99
N PRO A 16 21.72 0.21 2.21
CA PRO A 16 20.37 0.09 2.73
C PRO A 16 20.15 0.77 4.09
N ALA A 17 21.18 0.84 4.94
CA ALA A 17 21.07 1.51 6.23
C ALA A 17 20.96 3.04 6.07
N ALA A 18 21.76 3.62 5.18
CA ALA A 18 21.63 5.03 4.87
C ALA A 18 20.34 5.37 4.11
N GLU A 19 19.85 4.45 3.28
CA GLU A 19 18.56 4.56 2.59
C GLU A 19 17.39 4.55 3.61
N PHE A 20 17.42 3.64 4.58
CA PHE A 20 16.46 3.60 5.67
C PHE A 20 16.46 4.90 6.49
N ARG A 21 17.66 5.40 6.87
CA ARG A 21 17.77 6.69 7.59
C ARG A 21 17.22 7.85 6.76
N ALA A 22 17.45 7.88 5.45
CA ALA A 22 16.90 8.92 4.58
C ALA A 22 15.36 8.93 4.58
N ALA A 23 14.73 7.75 4.53
CA ALA A 23 13.27 7.62 4.62
C ALA A 23 12.72 8.08 5.98
N ARG A 24 13.45 7.80 7.08
CA ARG A 24 13.05 8.14 8.43
C ARG A 24 13.27 9.63 8.77
N ASP A 25 14.40 10.20 8.36
CA ASP A 25 14.89 11.48 8.88
C ASP A 25 14.85 12.63 7.85
N SER A 26 14.65 12.30 6.57
CA SER A 26 14.72 13.28 5.49
C SER A 26 13.67 13.02 4.41
N VAL A 27 14.09 12.61 3.21
CA VAL A 27 13.22 12.27 2.09
C VAL A 27 13.82 11.13 1.26
N ALA A 28 13.01 10.13 0.97
CA ALA A 28 13.33 9.00 0.13
C ALA A 28 12.67 9.16 -1.24
N LEU A 29 13.43 8.93 -2.32
CA LEU A 29 12.89 8.81 -3.67
C LEU A 29 12.66 7.32 -3.98
N ILE A 30 11.46 6.99 -4.44
CA ILE A 30 11.00 5.61 -4.63
C ILE A 30 10.43 5.44 -6.03
N ASP A 31 10.85 4.38 -6.71
CA ASP A 31 10.22 3.90 -7.94
C ASP A 31 9.01 3.01 -7.60
N LYS A 32 7.82 3.39 -8.06
CA LYS A 32 6.57 2.63 -7.89
C LYS A 32 6.07 2.00 -9.20
N SER A 33 6.97 1.61 -10.09
CA SER A 33 6.64 1.01 -11.39
C SER A 33 5.94 -0.37 -11.30
N TYR A 34 5.77 -0.92 -10.11
CA TYR A 34 4.97 -2.12 -9.85
C TYR A 34 3.46 -1.89 -9.91
N ARG A 35 3.01 -0.68 -10.18
CA ARG A 35 1.58 -0.32 -10.21
C ARG A 35 0.95 -0.63 -11.56
N ALA A 36 -0.33 -0.99 -11.51
CA ALA A 36 -1.23 -1.05 -12.64
C ALA A 36 -2.17 0.17 -12.61
N TYR A 37 -2.51 0.67 -13.78
CA TYR A 37 -3.32 1.86 -13.96
C TYR A 37 -4.51 1.55 -14.85
N LEU A 38 -5.72 1.81 -14.35
CA LEU A 38 -6.97 1.56 -15.07
C LEU A 38 -7.78 2.85 -15.12
N SER A 39 -8.50 3.08 -16.19
CA SER A 39 -9.47 4.17 -16.27
C SER A 39 -10.87 3.65 -16.55
N PHE A 40 -11.86 4.32 -15.95
CA PHE A 40 -13.28 4.02 -16.14
C PHE A 40 -13.96 5.29 -16.64
N THR A 41 -14.57 5.21 -17.81
CA THR A 41 -15.40 6.27 -18.42
C THR A 41 -16.83 5.78 -18.59
N GLY A 42 -17.72 6.64 -19.08
CA GLY A 42 -19.14 6.35 -19.20
C GLY A 42 -19.96 6.87 -18.01
N PRO A 43 -21.26 7.10 -18.19
CA PRO A 43 -22.13 7.70 -17.19
C PRO A 43 -22.32 6.84 -15.95
N ASP A 44 -22.23 5.52 -16.08
CA ASP A 44 -22.44 4.58 -14.98
C ASP A 44 -21.19 4.27 -14.17
N ARG A 45 -20.01 4.80 -14.52
CA ARG A 45 -18.72 4.49 -13.87
C ARG A 45 -18.71 4.60 -12.34
N VAL A 46 -19.39 5.64 -11.82
CA VAL A 46 -19.47 5.87 -10.37
C VAL A 46 -20.37 4.85 -9.70
N ARG A 47 -21.54 4.58 -10.28
CA ARG A 47 -22.51 3.59 -9.79
C ARG A 47 -21.88 2.20 -9.78
N TYR A 48 -21.24 1.84 -10.89
CA TYR A 48 -20.59 0.56 -11.10
C TYR A 48 -19.46 0.31 -10.06
N LEU A 49 -18.45 1.18 -9.97
CA LEU A 49 -17.37 1.00 -9.01
C LEU A 49 -17.85 1.07 -7.57
N ASN A 50 -18.86 1.90 -7.29
CA ASN A 50 -19.46 1.95 -5.95
C ASN A 50 -20.19 0.65 -5.59
N ALA A 51 -20.70 -0.12 -6.54
CA ALA A 51 -21.37 -1.41 -6.28
C ALA A 51 -20.42 -2.58 -6.03
N ILE A 52 -19.17 -2.48 -6.44
CA ILE A 52 -18.21 -3.61 -6.33
C ILE A 52 -17.09 -3.35 -5.33
N LEU A 53 -16.73 -2.10 -5.05
CA LEU A 53 -15.66 -1.73 -4.13
C LEU A 53 -16.19 -1.46 -2.72
N THR A 54 -15.37 -1.72 -1.71
CA THR A 54 -15.77 -1.63 -0.30
C THR A 54 -15.92 -0.20 0.23
N ASN A 55 -15.25 0.80 -0.37
CA ASN A 55 -15.34 2.18 0.09
C ASN A 55 -16.37 3.01 -0.71
N ASN A 56 -16.70 4.20 -0.24
CA ASN A 56 -17.70 5.08 -0.84
C ASN A 56 -17.12 5.85 -2.04
N ILE A 57 -17.30 5.30 -3.24
CA ILE A 57 -16.88 5.94 -4.49
C ILE A 57 -17.87 7.05 -4.92
N LYS A 58 -19.16 6.89 -4.62
CA LYS A 58 -20.20 7.88 -4.95
C LYS A 58 -20.00 9.22 -4.25
N GLY A 59 -19.34 9.20 -3.09
CA GLY A 59 -19.03 10.43 -2.33
C GLY A 59 -17.77 11.15 -2.77
N LEU A 60 -17.01 10.61 -3.72
CA LEU A 60 -15.80 11.27 -4.21
C LEU A 60 -16.12 12.47 -5.08
N THR A 61 -15.39 13.56 -4.84
CA THR A 61 -15.40 14.77 -5.69
C THR A 61 -14.10 14.86 -6.48
N PRO A 62 -14.11 15.53 -7.66
CA PRO A 62 -12.89 15.75 -8.43
C PRO A 62 -11.75 16.31 -7.57
N GLY A 63 -10.54 15.78 -7.75
CA GLY A 63 -9.36 16.13 -6.95
C GLY A 63 -9.18 15.27 -5.69
N ASN A 64 -10.08 14.32 -5.41
CA ASN A 64 -9.99 13.42 -4.27
C ASN A 64 -10.00 11.96 -4.68
N GLY A 65 -9.52 11.11 -3.79
CA GLY A 65 -9.49 9.67 -3.97
C GLY A 65 -9.87 8.91 -2.70
N ALA A 66 -10.07 7.61 -2.85
CA ALA A 66 -10.28 6.67 -1.75
C ALA A 66 -9.54 5.35 -2.03
N VAL A 67 -9.06 4.72 -0.98
CA VAL A 67 -8.58 3.33 -1.05
C VAL A 67 -9.73 2.38 -0.72
N SER A 68 -9.83 1.30 -1.47
CA SER A 68 -10.90 0.32 -1.37
C SER A 68 -10.33 -1.09 -1.54
N LEU A 69 -11.13 -2.09 -1.19
CA LEU A 69 -10.87 -3.48 -1.53
C LEU A 69 -11.90 -3.97 -2.55
N LEU A 70 -11.46 -4.83 -3.46
CA LEU A 70 -12.32 -5.72 -4.21
C LEU A 70 -12.34 -7.05 -3.46
N LEU A 71 -13.52 -7.54 -3.12
CA LEU A 71 -13.70 -8.79 -2.38
C LEU A 71 -14.38 -9.85 -3.26
N ASN A 72 -14.13 -11.11 -2.95
CA ASN A 72 -14.96 -12.20 -3.46
C ASN A 72 -16.24 -12.37 -2.60
N ALA A 73 -17.13 -13.26 -3.01
CA ALA A 73 -18.39 -13.53 -2.29
C ALA A 73 -18.17 -14.05 -0.85
N GLN A 74 -17.03 -14.66 -0.56
CA GLN A 74 -16.62 -15.13 0.77
C GLN A 74 -15.96 -14.05 1.62
N GLY A 75 -15.87 -12.79 1.11
CA GLY A 75 -15.29 -11.65 1.81
C GLY A 75 -13.75 -11.62 1.81
N HIS A 76 -13.09 -12.49 1.04
CA HIS A 76 -11.63 -12.46 0.91
C HIS A 76 -11.18 -11.36 -0.04
N ILE A 77 -10.01 -10.80 0.24
CA ILE A 77 -9.44 -9.66 -0.49
C ILE A 77 -8.83 -10.13 -1.81
N LEU A 78 -9.44 -9.72 -2.94
CA LEU A 78 -8.89 -9.97 -4.28
C LEU A 78 -7.90 -8.89 -4.72
N ALA A 79 -8.19 -7.63 -4.38
CA ALA A 79 -7.35 -6.49 -4.75
C ALA A 79 -7.49 -5.34 -3.75
N GLU A 80 -6.40 -4.57 -3.61
CA GLU A 80 -6.41 -3.20 -3.05
C GLU A 80 -6.41 -2.22 -4.23
N ILE A 81 -7.33 -1.27 -4.22
CA ILE A 81 -7.53 -0.31 -5.32
C ILE A 81 -7.63 1.10 -4.76
N GLU A 82 -6.76 1.99 -5.23
CA GLU A 82 -6.89 3.43 -5.02
C GLU A 82 -7.71 4.00 -6.18
N THR A 83 -8.83 4.65 -5.89
CA THR A 83 -9.71 5.27 -6.90
C THR A 83 -9.66 6.78 -6.77
N TYR A 84 -9.40 7.47 -7.86
CA TYR A 84 -9.27 8.92 -7.95
C TYR A 84 -10.37 9.49 -8.85
N ALA A 85 -11.12 10.48 -8.37
CA ALA A 85 -12.17 11.13 -9.14
C ALA A 85 -11.56 12.26 -10.00
N GLU A 86 -11.60 12.09 -11.30
CA GLU A 86 -11.34 13.13 -12.29
C GLU A 86 -12.67 13.60 -12.92
N PRO A 87 -12.75 14.76 -13.55
CA PRO A 87 -14.03 15.27 -14.09
C PRO A 87 -14.77 14.27 -14.99
N GLU A 88 -14.05 13.64 -15.92
CA GLU A 88 -14.64 12.78 -16.96
C GLU A 88 -14.43 11.28 -16.72
N LYS A 89 -13.60 10.90 -15.75
CA LYS A 89 -13.27 9.50 -15.47
C LYS A 89 -13.00 9.22 -14.00
N LEU A 90 -13.06 7.96 -13.62
CA LEU A 90 -12.43 7.44 -12.41
C LEU A 90 -11.12 6.77 -12.80
N PHE A 91 -10.02 7.17 -12.17
CA PHE A 91 -8.71 6.61 -12.41
C PHE A 91 -8.32 5.71 -11.23
N CYS A 92 -8.06 4.45 -11.51
CA CYS A 92 -7.78 3.43 -10.51
C CYS A 92 -6.33 2.99 -10.58
N ILE A 93 -5.71 2.85 -9.41
CA ILE A 93 -4.34 2.34 -9.27
C ILE A 93 -4.37 1.08 -8.40
N SER A 94 -3.71 0.03 -8.86
CA SER A 94 -3.56 -1.23 -8.13
C SER A 94 -2.15 -1.80 -8.36
N PHE A 95 -1.99 -3.11 -8.31
CA PHE A 95 -0.70 -3.80 -8.41
C PHE A 95 -0.58 -4.53 -9.75
N ASN A 96 0.55 -4.36 -10.43
CA ASN A 96 0.81 -4.99 -11.72
C ASN A 96 0.80 -6.53 -11.64
N MET A 97 1.17 -7.11 -10.50
CA MET A 97 1.19 -8.55 -10.27
C MET A 97 -0.19 -9.22 -10.42
N ILE A 98 -1.28 -8.47 -10.26
CA ILE A 98 -2.65 -8.96 -10.42
C ILE A 98 -3.39 -8.28 -11.59
N ARG A 99 -2.70 -7.49 -12.42
CA ARG A 99 -3.33 -6.64 -13.46
C ARG A 99 -4.31 -7.40 -14.35
N GLU A 100 -3.88 -8.52 -14.92
CA GLU A 100 -4.72 -9.30 -15.82
C GLU A 100 -5.95 -9.89 -15.11
N SER A 101 -5.75 -10.46 -13.93
CA SER A 101 -6.85 -10.98 -13.12
C SER A 101 -7.78 -9.87 -12.67
N LEU A 102 -7.24 -8.72 -12.28
CA LEU A 102 -8.03 -7.56 -11.89
C LEU A 102 -8.92 -7.06 -13.02
N ILE A 103 -8.38 -6.91 -14.23
CA ILE A 103 -9.15 -6.53 -15.42
C ILE A 103 -10.27 -7.55 -15.66
N ALA A 104 -9.97 -8.85 -15.65
CA ALA A 104 -10.96 -9.89 -15.86
C ALA A 104 -12.06 -9.89 -14.77
N TRP A 105 -11.72 -9.66 -13.50
CA TRP A 105 -12.72 -9.56 -12.43
C TRP A 105 -13.60 -8.33 -12.58
N LEU A 106 -13.03 -7.20 -12.95
CA LEU A 106 -13.78 -5.96 -13.15
C LEU A 106 -14.68 -6.07 -14.39
N ASP A 107 -14.16 -6.51 -15.52
CA ASP A 107 -14.91 -6.64 -16.76
C ASP A 107 -16.13 -7.57 -16.61
N LYS A 108 -15.98 -8.66 -15.85
CA LYS A 108 -17.05 -9.61 -15.58
C LYS A 108 -18.33 -8.98 -14.99
N TYR A 109 -18.22 -7.88 -14.26
CA TYR A 109 -19.37 -7.20 -13.66
C TYR A 109 -19.93 -6.08 -14.53
N ILE A 110 -19.33 -5.77 -15.69
CA ILE A 110 -19.87 -4.81 -16.67
C ILE A 110 -20.85 -5.57 -17.56
N ILE A 111 -22.13 -5.63 -17.17
CA ILE A 111 -23.15 -6.39 -17.90
C ILE A 111 -24.13 -5.45 -18.61
N MET A 112 -24.74 -4.50 -17.88
CA MET A 112 -25.74 -3.57 -18.37
C MET A 112 -25.36 -2.11 -18.09
N ASP A 113 -24.19 -1.89 -17.50
CA ASP A 113 -23.70 -0.56 -17.19
C ASP A 113 -23.02 0.05 -18.42
N ASP A 114 -23.30 1.31 -18.69
CA ASP A 114 -22.58 2.11 -19.69
C ASP A 114 -21.25 2.57 -19.09
N VAL A 115 -20.28 1.64 -19.10
CA VAL A 115 -18.95 1.80 -18.55
C VAL A 115 -17.92 1.23 -19.51
N THR A 116 -16.89 2.01 -19.78
CA THR A 116 -15.70 1.55 -20.51
C THR A 116 -14.51 1.47 -19.56
N LEU A 117 -13.94 0.28 -19.41
CA LEU A 117 -12.69 0.01 -18.71
C LEU A 117 -11.53 0.04 -19.72
N ALA A 118 -10.50 0.81 -19.42
CA ALA A 118 -9.26 0.83 -20.20
C ALA A 118 -8.04 0.58 -19.32
N ASP A 119 -7.08 -0.23 -19.85
CA ASP A 119 -5.79 -0.45 -19.22
C ASP A 119 -4.79 0.63 -19.68
N GLU A 120 -4.39 1.49 -18.76
CA GLU A 120 -3.46 2.59 -18.97
C GLU A 120 -2.03 2.25 -18.49
N SER A 121 -1.76 1.00 -18.11
CA SER A 121 -0.51 0.61 -17.43
C SER A 121 0.73 0.73 -18.33
N ALA A 122 0.57 0.65 -19.64
CA ALA A 122 1.66 0.89 -20.58
C ALA A 122 2.04 2.37 -20.68
N ARG A 123 1.07 3.26 -20.43
CA ARG A 123 1.21 4.71 -20.60
C ARG A 123 1.79 5.41 -19.38
N PHE A 124 1.36 5.02 -18.17
CA PHE A 124 1.70 5.73 -16.94
C PHE A 124 2.74 5.00 -16.09
N CYS A 125 3.41 5.78 -15.24
CA CYS A 125 4.19 5.29 -14.10
C CYS A 125 4.09 6.27 -12.93
N THR A 126 4.53 5.83 -11.75
CA THR A 126 4.53 6.64 -10.54
C THR A 126 5.92 6.64 -9.91
N LEU A 127 6.44 7.84 -9.62
CA LEU A 127 7.56 8.06 -8.72
C LEU A 127 7.04 8.67 -7.42
N ALA A 128 7.72 8.45 -6.31
CA ALA A 128 7.28 8.99 -5.02
C ALA A 128 8.42 9.59 -4.22
N LEU A 129 8.10 10.63 -3.46
CA LEU A 129 8.91 11.15 -2.37
C LEU A 129 8.22 10.80 -1.06
N GLU A 130 8.94 10.20 -0.11
CA GLU A 130 8.42 9.84 1.22
C GLU A 130 9.41 10.24 2.31
N GLY A 131 8.90 10.79 3.40
CA GLY A 131 9.71 11.18 4.55
C GLY A 131 9.32 12.56 5.10
N PRO A 132 9.85 12.95 6.26
CA PRO A 132 9.45 14.18 6.96
C PRO A 132 9.71 15.46 6.16
N LYS A 133 10.67 15.47 5.25
CA LYS A 133 10.97 16.65 4.40
C LYS A 133 10.23 16.67 3.06
N THR A 134 9.35 15.70 2.79
CA THR A 134 8.63 15.61 1.52
C THR A 134 7.86 16.88 1.18
N ALA A 135 7.14 17.46 2.13
CA ALA A 135 6.38 18.69 1.88
C ALA A 135 7.28 19.87 1.51
N THR A 136 8.46 19.98 2.11
CA THR A 136 9.47 21.01 1.76
C THR A 136 9.95 20.82 0.33
N VAL A 137 10.32 19.59 -0.04
CA VAL A 137 10.82 19.28 -1.40
C VAL A 137 9.74 19.53 -2.46
N VAL A 138 8.49 19.15 -2.19
CA VAL A 138 7.36 19.39 -3.10
C VAL A 138 7.14 20.90 -3.29
N ARG A 139 7.20 21.70 -2.23
CA ARG A 139 7.07 23.16 -2.33
C ARG A 139 8.20 23.78 -3.15
N GLU A 140 9.44 23.30 -2.99
CA GLU A 140 10.58 23.76 -3.79
C GLU A 140 10.44 23.41 -5.28
N LEU A 141 9.91 22.21 -5.59
CA LEU A 141 9.79 21.72 -6.97
C LEU A 141 8.57 22.26 -7.72
N CYS A 142 7.43 22.33 -7.04
CA CYS A 142 6.14 22.56 -7.67
C CYS A 142 5.42 23.82 -7.16
N GLY A 143 5.93 24.47 -6.12
CA GLY A 143 5.25 25.60 -5.45
C GLY A 143 3.98 25.20 -4.67
N ILE A 144 3.69 23.91 -4.54
CA ILE A 144 2.46 23.40 -3.94
C ILE A 144 2.66 23.13 -2.44
N ASP A 145 1.70 23.56 -1.64
CA ASP A 145 1.60 23.12 -0.26
C ASP A 145 0.95 21.73 -0.20
N LEU A 146 1.80 20.68 -0.10
CA LEU A 146 1.34 19.29 -0.04
C LEU A 146 0.35 19.07 1.10
N MET A 147 0.50 19.79 2.22
CA MET A 147 -0.33 19.59 3.40
C MET A 147 -1.74 20.19 3.28
N SER A 148 -1.97 21.04 2.28
CA SER A 148 -3.31 21.54 1.96
C SER A 148 -4.21 20.52 1.28
N LEU A 149 -3.62 19.46 0.69
CA LEU A 149 -4.39 18.35 0.12
C LEU A 149 -4.82 17.37 1.21
N ALA A 150 -5.99 16.77 1.06
CA ALA A 150 -6.40 15.61 1.89
C ALA A 150 -5.51 14.38 1.61
N ASP A 151 -5.57 13.35 2.44
CA ASP A 151 -4.99 12.05 2.05
C ASP A 151 -5.71 11.51 0.82
N LEU A 152 -4.96 11.02 -0.18
CA LEU A 152 -5.45 10.70 -1.53
C LEU A 152 -6.03 11.91 -2.30
N GLY A 153 -5.89 13.12 -1.78
CA GLY A 153 -6.14 14.35 -2.54
C GLY A 153 -5.03 14.57 -3.57
N PHE A 154 -5.40 15.06 -4.73
CA PHE A 154 -4.46 15.30 -5.83
C PHE A 154 -4.74 16.60 -6.58
N THR A 155 -3.74 17.07 -7.28
CA THR A 155 -3.82 18.21 -8.19
C THR A 155 -2.95 17.99 -9.42
N THR A 156 -3.32 18.64 -10.52
CA THR A 156 -2.42 18.73 -11.68
C THR A 156 -1.29 19.70 -11.34
N SER A 157 -0.08 19.34 -11.67
CA SER A 157 1.14 20.09 -11.38
C SER A 157 2.18 19.88 -12.47
N GLU A 158 3.28 20.55 -12.32
CA GLU A 158 4.45 20.41 -13.17
C GLU A 158 5.72 20.43 -12.31
N VAL A 159 6.60 19.49 -12.57
CA VAL A 159 8.00 19.58 -12.16
C VAL A 159 8.78 20.01 -13.40
N THR A 160 8.92 21.32 -13.58
CA THR A 160 9.30 21.97 -14.84
C THR A 160 10.43 21.27 -15.61
N PRO A 161 10.22 20.85 -16.86
CA PRO A 161 9.01 21.06 -17.69
C PRO A 161 8.05 19.86 -17.77
N ILE A 162 8.00 19.00 -16.76
CA ILE A 162 7.31 17.69 -16.80
C ILE A 162 5.93 17.81 -16.14
N PRO A 163 4.82 17.70 -16.91
CA PRO A 163 3.49 17.66 -16.32
C PRO A 163 3.27 16.37 -15.51
N CYS A 164 2.63 16.51 -14.37
CA CYS A 164 2.32 15.38 -13.50
C CYS A 164 1.00 15.58 -12.76
N ARG A 165 0.41 14.48 -12.28
CA ARG A 165 -0.56 14.51 -11.20
C ARG A 165 0.16 14.30 -9.89
N LEU A 166 0.15 15.30 -9.03
CA LEU A 166 0.69 15.24 -7.68
C LEU A 166 -0.40 14.77 -6.73
N THR A 167 -0.18 13.65 -6.07
CA THR A 167 -1.10 13.08 -5.07
C THR A 167 -0.43 13.09 -3.70
N ARG A 168 -1.13 13.59 -2.68
CA ARG A 168 -0.70 13.41 -1.29
C ARG A 168 -1.06 12.02 -0.81
N ARG A 169 -0.11 11.34 -0.17
CA ARG A 169 -0.35 10.10 0.57
C ARG A 169 0.14 10.24 2.00
N TRP A 170 -0.65 9.70 2.93
CA TRP A 170 -0.27 9.64 4.34
C TRP A 170 0.03 8.18 4.70
N ARG A 171 1.28 7.84 4.86
CA ARG A 171 1.73 6.47 5.10
C ARG A 171 2.25 6.34 6.53
N GLY A 172 1.39 5.83 7.44
CA GLY A 172 1.79 5.59 8.83
C GLY A 172 2.34 6.83 9.54
N GLY A 173 1.73 7.99 9.33
CA GLY A 173 2.20 9.25 9.91
C GLY A 173 3.31 9.95 9.12
N ILE A 174 3.79 9.39 8.01
CA ILE A 174 4.87 9.98 7.21
C ILE A 174 4.29 10.63 5.95
N PRO A 175 4.62 11.92 5.67
CA PRO A 175 4.23 12.58 4.43
C PRO A 175 4.80 11.85 3.21
N SER A 176 3.97 11.66 2.21
CA SER A 176 4.35 11.10 0.93
C SER A 176 3.68 11.87 -0.20
N ALA A 177 4.41 12.13 -1.26
CA ALA A 177 3.96 12.72 -2.50
C ALA A 177 4.20 11.75 -3.65
N GLU A 178 3.16 11.47 -4.40
CA GLU A 178 3.22 10.57 -5.56
C GLU A 178 3.03 11.37 -6.84
N PHE A 179 3.94 11.20 -7.78
CA PHE A 179 3.95 11.86 -9.08
C PHE A 179 3.55 10.83 -10.14
N LEU A 180 2.30 10.87 -10.58
CA LEU A 180 1.83 10.10 -11.73
C LEU A 180 2.17 10.87 -13.00
N ILE A 181 2.91 10.23 -13.90
CA ILE A 181 3.43 10.80 -15.14
C ILE A 181 3.28 9.84 -16.30
N GLU A 182 3.39 10.35 -17.51
CA GLU A 182 3.61 9.49 -18.66
C GLU A 182 4.98 8.82 -18.57
N ARG A 183 5.04 7.55 -18.94
CA ARG A 183 6.21 6.67 -18.75
C ARG A 183 7.48 7.19 -19.38
N GLU A 184 7.38 7.87 -20.52
CA GLU A 184 8.51 8.48 -21.22
C GLU A 184 9.21 9.56 -20.37
N ASN A 185 8.49 10.19 -19.45
CA ASN A 185 9.00 11.20 -18.54
C ASN A 185 9.62 10.61 -17.27
N ALA A 186 9.66 9.29 -17.09
CA ALA A 186 10.16 8.67 -15.86
C ALA A 186 11.62 9.01 -15.57
N ALA A 187 12.51 8.83 -16.55
CA ALA A 187 13.93 9.08 -16.36
C ALA A 187 14.28 10.59 -16.19
N PRO A 188 13.70 11.51 -16.97
CA PRO A 188 13.86 12.95 -16.71
C PRO A 188 13.36 13.36 -15.32
N LEU A 189 12.15 12.95 -14.92
CA LEU A 189 11.61 13.31 -13.61
C LEU A 189 12.43 12.69 -12.47
N TRP A 190 12.88 11.43 -12.61
CA TRP A 190 13.74 10.80 -11.61
C TRP A 190 14.96 11.66 -11.27
N LYS A 191 15.64 12.20 -12.29
CA LYS A 191 16.84 13.04 -12.11
C LYS A 191 16.51 14.32 -11.34
N LEU A 192 15.38 14.96 -11.65
CA LEU A 192 14.93 16.17 -10.95
C LEU A 192 14.61 15.90 -9.48
N LEU A 193 13.83 14.83 -9.23
CA LEU A 193 13.46 14.41 -7.88
C LEU A 193 14.68 13.97 -7.07
N GLU A 194 15.62 13.24 -7.68
CA GLU A 194 16.85 12.81 -7.02
C GLU A 194 17.72 14.00 -6.62
N SER A 195 17.88 14.96 -7.52
CA SER A 195 18.64 16.20 -7.24
C SER A 195 18.04 16.96 -6.06
N ALA A 196 16.71 17.14 -6.07
CA ALA A 196 16.00 17.83 -4.98
C ALA A 196 16.06 17.05 -3.66
N ALA A 197 15.91 15.72 -3.72
CA ALA A 197 16.02 14.86 -2.54
C ALA A 197 17.43 14.97 -1.92
N ARG A 198 18.49 14.87 -2.73
CA ARG A 198 19.89 14.98 -2.26
C ARG A 198 20.20 16.35 -1.64
N LYS A 199 19.72 17.45 -2.23
CA LYS A 199 19.83 18.80 -1.68
C LYS A 199 19.24 18.91 -0.27
N ASN A 200 18.22 18.14 0.02
CA ASN A 200 17.53 18.10 1.31
C ASN A 200 18.03 16.98 2.26
N GLY A 201 19.16 16.32 1.91
CA GLY A 201 19.77 15.26 2.71
C GLY A 201 19.13 13.88 2.51
N GLY A 202 18.28 13.75 1.49
CA GLY A 202 17.65 12.49 1.09
C GLY A 202 18.39 11.74 -0.02
N ARG A 203 17.79 10.68 -0.52
CA ARG A 203 18.35 9.83 -1.59
C ARG A 203 17.31 8.90 -2.21
N PRO A 204 17.61 8.28 -3.36
CA PRO A 204 16.90 7.09 -3.79
C PRO A 204 17.02 5.96 -2.77
N ILE A 205 15.95 5.21 -2.60
CA ILE A 205 15.93 4.01 -1.76
C ILE A 205 15.39 2.82 -2.52
N GLY A 206 15.96 1.64 -2.23
CA GLY A 206 15.47 0.37 -2.74
C GLY A 206 14.45 -0.29 -1.81
N TYR A 207 13.95 -1.41 -2.26
CA TYR A 207 12.85 -2.11 -1.60
C TYR A 207 13.26 -2.80 -0.30
N SER A 208 14.54 -3.10 -0.08
CA SER A 208 15.04 -3.59 1.22
C SER A 208 14.83 -2.54 2.32
N ALA A 209 15.26 -1.30 2.09
CA ALA A 209 15.06 -0.20 3.03
C ALA A 209 13.57 0.16 3.15
N LEU A 210 12.82 0.19 2.04
CA LEU A 210 11.40 0.47 2.05
C LEU A 210 10.61 -0.60 2.83
N SER A 211 10.95 -1.89 2.67
CA SER A 211 10.33 -2.97 3.43
C SER A 211 10.56 -2.81 4.94
N ALA A 212 11.79 -2.52 5.35
CA ALA A 212 12.10 -2.26 6.76
C ALA A 212 11.32 -1.05 7.30
N THR A 213 11.23 0.04 6.53
CA THR A 213 10.46 1.23 6.87
C THR A 213 8.98 0.90 7.09
N ARG A 214 8.36 0.11 6.19
CA ARG A 214 6.95 -0.30 6.32
C ARG A 214 6.71 -1.20 7.53
N LEU A 215 7.66 -2.10 7.83
CA LEU A 215 7.58 -2.95 9.03
C LEU A 215 7.66 -2.13 10.32
N VAL A 216 8.54 -1.14 10.38
CA VAL A 216 8.60 -0.19 11.52
C VAL A 216 7.30 0.58 11.70
N GLN A 217 6.66 0.98 10.59
CA GLN A 217 5.41 1.75 10.59
C GLN A 217 4.15 0.89 10.69
N GLY A 218 4.29 -0.45 10.63
CA GLY A 218 3.19 -1.38 10.60
C GLY A 218 2.30 -1.31 9.38
N ILE A 219 2.80 -0.80 8.30
CA ILE A 219 2.07 -0.68 7.05
C ILE A 219 2.15 -2.00 6.29
N PRO A 220 1.02 -2.71 6.13
CA PRO A 220 1.01 -3.96 5.39
C PRO A 220 1.10 -3.71 3.89
N TRP A 221 1.63 -4.71 3.17
CA TRP A 221 1.68 -4.72 1.71
C TRP A 221 0.73 -5.76 1.13
N PHE A 222 -0.08 -5.34 0.18
CA PHE A 222 -0.88 -6.26 -0.63
C PHE A 222 0.03 -7.25 -1.36
N GLY A 223 -0.39 -8.53 -1.39
CA GLY A 223 0.39 -9.62 -1.99
C GLY A 223 1.51 -10.19 -1.12
N TYR A 224 1.88 -9.50 -0.04
CA TYR A 224 2.83 -9.98 0.97
C TYR A 224 2.16 -10.23 2.32
N ASP A 225 1.58 -9.17 2.89
CA ASP A 225 1.02 -9.21 4.23
C ASP A 225 -0.48 -9.48 4.23
N PHE A 226 -1.17 -9.23 3.13
CA PHE A 226 -2.59 -9.56 2.94
C PHE A 226 -2.93 -9.78 1.47
N GLY A 227 -4.02 -10.52 1.22
CA GLY A 227 -4.51 -10.88 -0.11
C GLY A 227 -5.68 -11.87 -0.02
N ASP A 228 -5.74 -12.82 -0.95
CA ASP A 228 -6.86 -13.75 -1.14
C ASP A 228 -7.11 -14.75 0.00
N LYS A 229 -6.18 -14.83 0.95
CA LYS A 229 -6.30 -15.68 2.15
C LYS A 229 -6.87 -14.95 3.37
N GLN A 230 -7.10 -13.64 3.29
CA GLN A 230 -7.54 -12.82 4.41
C GLN A 230 -8.84 -12.10 4.10
N ILE A 231 -9.62 -11.87 5.15
CA ILE A 231 -10.71 -10.90 5.15
C ILE A 231 -10.21 -9.55 5.71
N PRO A 232 -10.88 -8.42 5.38
CA PRO A 232 -10.39 -7.09 5.78
C PRO A 232 -10.11 -6.91 7.28
N HIS A 233 -10.97 -7.47 8.13
CA HIS A 233 -10.83 -7.37 9.59
C HIS A 233 -9.64 -8.16 10.15
N GLU A 234 -9.27 -9.27 9.52
CA GLU A 234 -8.05 -9.99 9.90
C GLU A 234 -6.80 -9.15 9.57
N ALA A 235 -6.83 -8.49 8.41
CA ALA A 235 -5.74 -7.66 7.92
C ALA A 235 -5.64 -6.28 8.60
N GLY A 236 -6.65 -5.88 9.41
CA GLY A 236 -6.70 -4.58 10.07
C GLY A 236 -6.95 -3.42 9.09
N LEU A 237 -7.75 -3.66 8.04
CA LEU A 237 -8.04 -2.70 6.97
C LEU A 237 -9.47 -2.14 7.06
N GLU A 238 -10.27 -2.58 8.02
CA GLU A 238 -11.68 -2.26 8.16
C GLU A 238 -11.98 -0.76 8.34
N ILE A 239 -11.05 -0.01 8.92
CA ILE A 239 -11.25 1.43 9.18
C ILE A 239 -10.92 2.27 7.95
N SER A 240 -9.87 1.91 7.22
CA SER A 240 -9.33 2.74 6.13
C SER A 240 -9.88 2.38 4.76
N HIS A 241 -10.31 1.12 4.56
CA HIS A 241 -10.66 0.60 3.24
C HIS A 241 -12.16 0.33 3.06
N ILE A 242 -12.96 0.44 4.12
CA ILE A 242 -14.38 0.09 4.10
C ILE A 242 -15.25 1.28 4.55
N SER A 243 -16.27 1.59 3.77
CA SER A 243 -17.35 2.46 4.20
C SER A 243 -18.54 1.63 4.66
N TYR A 244 -18.91 1.79 5.92
CA TYR A 244 -20.08 1.11 6.52
C TYR A 244 -21.40 1.86 6.31
N THR A 245 -21.38 3.00 5.67
CA THR A 245 -22.57 3.86 5.44
C THR A 245 -22.98 3.88 3.97
N LYS A 246 -22.21 3.26 3.08
CA LYS A 246 -22.55 3.14 1.66
C LYS A 246 -23.53 2.00 1.40
N GLY A 247 -24.08 1.92 0.17
CA GLY A 247 -24.90 0.79 -0.30
C GLY A 247 -24.15 -0.51 -0.46
N CYS A 248 -24.83 -1.57 -0.89
CA CYS A 248 -24.31 -2.92 -1.01
C CYS A 248 -23.09 -3.02 -1.95
N TYR A 249 -22.21 -3.97 -1.66
CA TYR A 249 -21.06 -4.34 -2.48
C TYR A 249 -20.77 -5.85 -2.34
N THR A 250 -19.99 -6.41 -3.25
CA THR A 250 -19.62 -7.84 -3.23
C THR A 250 -18.87 -8.21 -1.94
N GLY A 251 -19.30 -9.28 -1.26
CA GLY A 251 -18.69 -9.76 -0.01
C GLY A 251 -19.13 -9.02 1.26
N GLN A 252 -20.03 -8.03 1.16
CA GLN A 252 -20.49 -7.22 2.30
C GLN A 252 -21.10 -8.06 3.43
N GLU A 253 -21.83 -9.13 3.11
CA GLU A 253 -22.47 -9.96 4.14
C GLU A 253 -21.47 -10.50 5.16
N ILE A 254 -20.33 -10.99 4.70
CA ILE A 254 -19.26 -11.49 5.57
C ILE A 254 -18.64 -10.35 6.39
N VAL A 255 -18.38 -9.22 5.77
CA VAL A 255 -17.83 -8.01 6.42
C VAL A 255 -18.75 -7.54 7.55
N GLU A 256 -20.07 -7.42 7.30
CA GLU A 256 -21.04 -6.99 8.31
C GLU A 256 -21.25 -8.06 9.40
N ARG A 257 -21.21 -9.34 9.06
CA ARG A 257 -21.25 -10.43 10.05
C ARG A 257 -20.08 -10.36 11.03
N VAL A 258 -18.87 -10.14 10.52
CA VAL A 258 -17.68 -9.99 11.38
C VAL A 258 -17.78 -8.73 12.23
N ARG A 259 -18.20 -7.60 11.63
CA ARG A 259 -18.43 -6.35 12.35
C ARG A 259 -19.42 -6.51 13.52
N SER A 260 -20.56 -7.14 13.26
CA SER A 260 -21.62 -7.31 14.26
C SER A 260 -21.22 -8.30 15.38
N ARG A 261 -20.43 -9.31 15.08
CA ARG A 261 -19.93 -10.28 16.05
C ARG A 261 -18.70 -9.80 16.82
N GLY A 262 -18.00 -8.75 16.28
CA GLY A 262 -16.86 -8.10 16.93
C GLY A 262 -15.58 -8.91 17.05
N GLN A 263 -15.50 -10.11 16.45
CA GLN A 263 -14.34 -10.98 16.62
C GLN A 263 -13.93 -11.68 15.34
N VAL A 264 -12.62 -11.68 15.09
CA VAL A 264 -11.94 -12.54 14.11
C VAL A 264 -11.11 -13.59 14.85
N ASN A 265 -10.92 -14.74 14.23
CA ASN A 265 -10.16 -15.83 14.84
C ASN A 265 -8.66 -15.56 14.85
N ARG A 266 -8.18 -14.71 13.96
CA ARG A 266 -6.77 -14.30 13.83
C ARG A 266 -6.69 -12.83 13.44
N ARG A 267 -5.58 -12.20 13.80
CA ARG A 267 -5.27 -10.81 13.40
C ARG A 267 -3.84 -10.68 12.93
N ARG A 268 -3.64 -9.75 12.01
CA ARG A 268 -2.31 -9.29 11.64
C ARG A 268 -1.66 -8.60 12.84
N VAL A 269 -0.39 -8.95 13.07
CA VAL A 269 0.46 -8.39 14.11
C VAL A 269 1.80 -7.98 13.53
N THR A 270 2.49 -7.05 14.18
CA THR A 270 3.93 -6.88 13.97
C THR A 270 4.71 -7.67 15.00
N LEU A 271 5.90 -8.05 14.57
CA LEU A 271 6.77 -8.94 15.28
C LEU A 271 8.19 -8.38 15.35
N THR A 272 8.84 -8.58 16.47
CA THR A 272 10.28 -8.42 16.61
C THR A 272 10.87 -9.79 16.88
N PHE A 273 11.86 -10.19 16.10
CA PHE A 273 12.48 -11.51 16.21
C PHE A 273 13.82 -11.44 16.95
N SER A 274 14.06 -12.43 17.80
CA SER A 274 15.40 -12.74 18.31
C SER A 274 16.14 -13.61 17.31
N GLY A 275 17.48 -13.56 17.37
CA GLY A 275 18.33 -14.37 16.48
C GLY A 275 18.94 -13.54 15.34
N ASN A 276 19.68 -14.23 14.44
CA ASN A 276 20.50 -13.59 13.41
C ASN A 276 19.98 -13.80 11.97
N SER A 277 18.92 -14.59 11.80
CA SER A 277 18.33 -14.90 10.49
C SER A 277 16.90 -14.36 10.39
N ASN A 278 16.54 -13.86 9.21
CA ASN A 278 15.16 -13.49 8.95
C ASN A 278 14.29 -14.75 8.82
N PRO A 279 13.11 -14.79 9.46
CA PRO A 279 12.12 -15.81 9.16
C PRO A 279 11.66 -15.72 7.70
N GLU A 280 11.53 -16.88 7.07
CA GLU A 280 10.95 -16.94 5.73
C GLU A 280 9.41 -16.69 5.77
N PRO A 281 8.82 -16.17 4.71
CA PRO A 281 7.36 -16.10 4.57
C PRO A 281 6.73 -17.49 4.76
N GLY A 282 5.70 -17.57 5.60
CA GLY A 282 5.05 -18.83 5.97
C GLY A 282 5.66 -19.52 7.19
N ALA A 283 6.77 -19.02 7.75
CA ALA A 283 7.34 -19.60 8.97
C ALA A 283 6.29 -19.66 10.09
N THR A 284 6.14 -20.85 10.68
CA THR A 284 5.15 -21.12 11.73
C THR A 284 5.54 -20.44 13.03
N LEU A 285 4.56 -19.86 13.70
CA LEU A 285 4.66 -19.33 15.05
C LEU A 285 3.95 -20.28 16.02
N THR A 286 4.65 -20.70 17.07
CA THR A 286 4.12 -21.64 18.07
C THR A 286 4.09 -21.03 19.47
N ALA A 287 3.16 -21.48 20.28
CA ALA A 287 3.13 -21.23 21.70
C ALA A 287 4.22 -22.03 22.44
N ALA A 288 4.38 -21.80 23.73
CA ALA A 288 5.37 -22.50 24.58
C ALA A 288 5.15 -24.02 24.64
N ASP A 289 3.91 -24.47 24.49
CA ASP A 289 3.51 -25.88 24.46
C ASP A 289 3.68 -26.55 23.07
N GLY A 290 4.17 -25.79 22.06
CA GLY A 290 4.34 -26.27 20.71
C GLY A 290 3.12 -26.14 19.80
N ALA A 291 1.97 -25.67 20.31
CA ALA A 291 0.79 -25.47 19.49
C ALA A 291 0.99 -24.37 18.44
N GLU A 292 0.60 -24.63 17.19
CA GLU A 292 0.61 -23.63 16.13
C GLU A 292 -0.42 -22.53 16.41
N VAL A 293 0.05 -21.28 16.52
CA VAL A 293 -0.78 -20.12 16.85
C VAL A 293 -0.73 -19.03 15.79
N GLY A 294 0.16 -19.14 14.79
CA GLY A 294 0.28 -18.15 13.74
C GLY A 294 1.34 -18.46 12.70
N TYR A 295 1.60 -17.49 11.86
CA TYR A 295 2.63 -17.56 10.82
C TYR A 295 3.15 -16.18 10.45
N VAL A 296 4.37 -16.13 9.93
CA VAL A 296 5.04 -14.93 9.44
C VAL A 296 4.62 -14.66 7.98
N THR A 297 4.33 -13.42 7.63
CA THR A 297 4.07 -13.03 6.24
C THR A 297 5.30 -12.42 5.59
N ARG A 298 6.03 -11.58 6.33
CA ARG A 298 7.23 -10.91 5.86
C ARG A 298 8.13 -10.57 7.03
N ALA A 299 9.44 -10.64 6.80
CA ALA A 299 10.44 -10.16 7.73
C ALA A 299 11.55 -9.39 7.00
N ALA A 300 12.17 -8.44 7.67
CA ALA A 300 13.31 -7.69 7.18
C ALA A 300 14.18 -7.23 8.34
N ARG A 301 15.47 -7.04 8.06
CA ARG A 301 16.39 -6.42 9.00
C ARG A 301 16.09 -4.93 9.10
N GLY A 302 15.82 -4.45 10.29
CA GLY A 302 15.81 -3.02 10.61
C GLY A 302 17.23 -2.51 10.80
N TYR A 303 17.45 -1.24 10.50
CA TYR A 303 18.80 -0.68 10.45
C TYR A 303 19.13 0.26 11.62
N ASP A 304 18.12 0.57 12.45
CA ASP A 304 18.33 1.46 13.60
C ASP A 304 17.11 1.42 14.55
N PRO A 305 17.18 0.69 15.67
CA PRO A 305 18.25 -0.25 16.03
C PRO A 305 18.32 -1.46 15.10
N ASP A 306 19.47 -2.10 15.05
CA ASP A 306 19.67 -3.35 14.30
C ASP A 306 18.85 -4.47 14.97
N ARG A 307 17.75 -4.85 14.34
CA ARG A 307 16.85 -5.90 14.80
C ARG A 307 16.07 -6.48 13.63
N ILE A 308 15.60 -7.69 13.77
CA ILE A 308 14.73 -8.30 12.76
C ILE A 308 13.28 -7.94 13.09
N LEU A 309 12.63 -7.32 12.14
CA LEU A 309 11.23 -6.91 12.19
C LEU A 309 10.41 -7.79 11.27
N GLY A 310 9.14 -8.00 11.58
CA GLY A 310 8.25 -8.70 10.68
C GLY A 310 6.79 -8.39 10.88
N MET A 311 5.99 -8.95 9.99
CA MET A 311 4.55 -9.05 10.08
C MET A 311 4.12 -10.51 10.02
N GLY A 312 2.96 -10.78 10.59
CA GLY A 312 2.37 -12.10 10.56
C GLY A 312 0.94 -12.09 11.04
N TYR A 313 0.36 -13.25 11.15
CA TYR A 313 -0.97 -13.46 11.72
C TYR A 313 -0.86 -14.36 12.92
N THR A 314 -1.56 -14.00 14.00
CA THR A 314 -1.70 -14.84 15.18
C THR A 314 -3.17 -15.05 15.51
N ARG A 315 -3.49 -16.17 16.16
CA ARG A 315 -4.81 -16.37 16.75
C ARG A 315 -5.09 -15.28 17.78
N LYS A 316 -6.38 -14.95 17.99
CA LYS A 316 -6.82 -13.84 18.83
C LYS A 316 -6.24 -13.84 20.25
N ASP A 317 -6.03 -15.02 20.85
CA ASP A 317 -5.53 -15.16 22.20
C ASP A 317 -4.00 -14.93 22.30
N TRP A 318 -3.32 -14.76 21.16
CA TRP A 318 -1.88 -14.62 21.03
C TRP A 318 -1.44 -13.31 20.36
N ASN A 319 -2.36 -12.35 20.20
CA ASN A 319 -2.08 -11.10 19.49
C ASN A 319 -1.81 -9.90 20.40
N ALA A 320 -1.81 -10.11 21.71
CA ALA A 320 -1.55 -9.02 22.67
C ALA A 320 -0.07 -8.56 22.60
N PRO A 321 0.20 -7.26 22.64
CA PRO A 321 1.56 -6.75 22.72
C PRO A 321 2.36 -7.38 23.85
N GLY A 322 3.62 -7.72 23.59
CA GLY A 322 4.50 -8.40 24.56
C GLY A 322 4.36 -9.93 24.58
N THR A 323 3.39 -10.51 23.85
CA THR A 323 3.28 -11.97 23.74
C THR A 323 4.53 -12.54 23.07
N ILE A 324 5.14 -13.55 23.69
CA ILE A 324 6.33 -14.24 23.18
C ILE A 324 5.87 -15.55 22.54
N LEU A 325 6.29 -15.75 21.30
CA LEU A 325 6.03 -16.92 20.48
C LEU A 325 7.39 -17.54 20.08
N ASN A 326 7.39 -18.80 19.70
CA ASN A 326 8.55 -19.48 19.16
C ASN A 326 8.44 -19.61 17.63
N TRP A 327 9.59 -19.64 16.98
CA TRP A 327 9.76 -20.04 15.59
C TRP A 327 11.07 -20.83 15.45
N SER A 328 11.33 -21.44 14.31
CA SER A 328 12.50 -22.36 14.14
C SER A 328 13.88 -21.73 14.38
N GLY A 329 14.00 -20.39 14.33
CA GLY A 329 15.27 -19.67 14.53
C GLY A 329 15.36 -18.91 15.87
N GLY A 330 14.39 -19.03 16.78
CA GLY A 330 14.38 -18.32 18.06
C GLY A 330 12.99 -17.93 18.54
N THR A 331 12.87 -16.72 19.09
CA THR A 331 11.59 -16.18 19.58
C THR A 331 11.10 -15.01 18.71
N ALA A 332 9.79 -14.82 18.70
CA ALA A 332 9.11 -13.67 18.10
C ALA A 332 8.27 -12.99 19.19
N THR A 333 8.43 -11.69 19.36
CA THR A 333 7.61 -10.91 20.30
C THR A 333 6.62 -10.06 19.50
N VAL A 334 5.34 -10.12 19.87
CA VAL A 334 4.31 -9.24 19.32
C VAL A 334 4.61 -7.82 19.77
N ALA A 335 4.80 -6.91 18.82
CA ALA A 335 5.14 -5.53 19.10
C ALA A 335 3.89 -4.70 19.48
N SER A 336 4.07 -3.72 20.36
CA SER A 336 3.12 -2.62 20.55
C SER A 336 3.33 -1.56 19.46
N TRP A 337 2.27 -1.00 18.95
CA TRP A 337 2.27 0.16 18.05
C TRP A 337 2.24 1.46 18.82
#